data_f585a2bf9fb3ca1cf58803c1409229cc
#
_entry.id   f585a2bf9fb3ca1cf58803c1409229cc
#
_cell.length_a   1.000
_cell.length_b   1.000
_cell.length_c   1.000
_cell.angle_alpha   90.00
_cell.angle_beta   90.00
_cell.angle_gamma   90.00
#
_symmetry.space_group_name_H-M   'P 1'
#
loop_
_entity.id
_entity.type
_entity.pdbx_description
1 polymer ?
#
loop_
_entity_poly.entity_id
_entity_poly.type
_entity_poly.pdbx_seq_one_letter_code
_entity_poly.pdbx_strand_id
1 'polypeptide(L)'
;TVLDSEGGETREAVTDPSAPGFEAFVEQTWSMLVATEDGDGELVQVAVVAATDRAGGGGTILLVPPEVMAQGCEASPCRLMERHREGGIDHVRETVTRLLEVEVTAAVLMTPDRWTSLAGPASPVPVDLPIDLVATASDGTSVVRFPAGRVDVAPSDVVDLLAFPDGADGLGRLERQSAWWAAWLVRVGIGDPLENLPNLELDLVDLMALVAGGSVRLADLPWTAVETDLVSQLVADKGMVAELAVQMFPFPIPLVPGQRPTVRLLNGTGDPSLDSPARERVLRAGVDLAVVGNYRHDGVIQTRVVYRDLALAGAANDLAAALGGGTLFDEKASPVTDLTVIIGADFWSAG
;
A
#
# COMPACT_ATOMS: atom_id res chain seq x y z
N THR A 1 23.79 -1.36 16.31
CA THR A 1 24.39 -1.76 15.01
C THR A 1 25.31 -0.66 14.58
N VAL A 2 26.58 -0.97 14.34
CA VAL A 2 27.60 0.01 13.89
C VAL A 2 27.41 0.17 12.37
N LEU A 3 26.85 1.29 11.94
CA LEU A 3 26.60 1.59 10.54
C LEU A 3 27.79 2.25 9.82
N ASP A 4 28.74 2.78 10.55
CA ASP A 4 29.90 3.48 9.97
C ASP A 4 31.18 3.28 10.81
N SER A 5 32.26 2.84 10.19
CA SER A 5 33.58 2.80 10.77
C SER A 5 34.56 3.57 9.87
N GLU A 6 34.74 4.86 10.11
CA GLU A 6 35.84 5.59 9.50
C GLU A 6 37.13 5.22 10.23
N GLY A 7 38.08 4.60 9.52
CA GLY A 7 39.42 4.32 10.05
C GLY A 7 39.53 3.23 11.13
N GLY A 8 38.51 2.35 11.27
CA GLY A 8 38.55 1.27 12.25
C GLY A 8 38.16 1.66 13.68
N GLU A 9 37.68 2.86 13.90
CA GLU A 9 37.09 3.28 15.18
C GLU A 9 35.65 2.86 15.29
N THR A 10 35.30 2.11 16.34
CA THR A 10 33.90 1.79 16.69
C THR A 10 33.23 3.05 17.21
N ARG A 11 32.26 3.58 16.50
CA ARG A 11 31.38 4.64 17.01
C ARG A 11 30.21 4.03 17.77
N GLU A 12 29.84 4.64 18.88
CA GLU A 12 28.62 4.28 19.60
C GLU A 12 27.41 4.66 18.74
N ALA A 13 26.51 3.71 18.55
CA ALA A 13 25.30 3.96 17.75
C ALA A 13 24.41 5.00 18.43
N VAL A 14 24.00 6.02 17.70
CA VAL A 14 22.98 6.97 18.16
C VAL A 14 21.65 6.25 18.18
N THR A 15 21.03 6.17 19.35
CA THR A 15 19.76 5.42 19.55
C THR A 15 18.53 6.32 19.62
N ASP A 16 18.71 7.62 19.81
CA ASP A 16 17.63 8.60 19.82
C ASP A 16 17.26 8.99 18.37
N PRO A 17 16.03 8.67 17.90
CA PRO A 17 15.60 8.97 16.54
C PRO A 17 15.60 10.46 16.19
N SER A 18 15.53 11.35 17.18
CA SER A 18 15.55 12.80 16.98
C SER A 18 16.94 13.40 16.95
N ALA A 19 17.96 12.64 17.37
CA ALA A 19 19.32 13.17 17.50
C ALA A 19 20.05 13.23 16.15
N PRO A 20 20.91 14.25 15.94
CA PRO A 20 21.82 14.27 14.80
C PRO A 20 22.71 13.02 14.76
N GLY A 21 22.86 12.44 13.57
CA GLY A 21 23.62 11.22 13.36
C GLY A 21 22.87 9.92 13.65
N PHE A 22 21.58 9.97 14.01
CA PHE A 22 20.73 8.78 14.06
C PHE A 22 20.54 8.21 12.66
N GLU A 23 20.66 6.90 12.54
CA GLU A 23 20.40 6.16 11.30
C GLU A 23 19.79 4.81 11.59
N ALA A 24 18.82 4.42 10.77
CA ALA A 24 18.18 3.12 10.84
C ALA A 24 18.01 2.52 9.44
N PHE A 25 18.19 1.21 9.32
CA PHE A 25 17.70 0.49 8.14
C PHE A 25 16.19 0.57 8.11
N VAL A 26 15.64 0.77 6.92
CA VAL A 26 14.20 0.81 6.75
C VAL A 26 13.60 -0.57 7.01
N GLU A 27 12.51 -0.59 7.77
CA GLU A 27 11.63 -1.74 7.81
C GLU A 27 10.62 -1.62 6.66
N GLN A 28 10.58 -2.65 5.83
CA GLN A 28 9.70 -2.66 4.67
C GLN A 28 8.22 -2.61 5.09
N THR A 29 7.42 -1.90 4.31
CA THR A 29 5.97 -1.80 4.54
C THR A 29 5.35 -3.19 4.52
N TRP A 30 4.70 -3.56 5.63
CA TRP A 30 3.99 -4.82 5.70
C TRP A 30 2.69 -4.72 4.91
N SER A 31 2.52 -5.60 3.93
CA SER A 31 1.36 -5.59 3.04
C SER A 31 0.87 -6.98 2.72
N MET A 32 -0.43 -7.07 2.43
CA MET A 32 -1.10 -8.32 2.06
C MET A 32 -2.23 -8.04 1.06
N LEU A 33 -2.35 -8.91 0.07
CA LEU A 33 -3.52 -8.96 -0.79
C LEU A 33 -4.60 -9.83 -0.16
N VAL A 34 -5.79 -9.28 -0.04
CA VAL A 34 -7.00 -9.97 0.46
C VAL A 34 -7.98 -10.08 -0.72
N ALA A 35 -8.13 -11.27 -1.26
CA ALA A 35 -9.09 -11.57 -2.32
C ALA A 35 -10.31 -12.26 -1.71
N THR A 36 -11.50 -11.91 -2.17
CA THR A 36 -12.76 -12.52 -1.72
C THR A 36 -13.43 -13.26 -2.87
N GLU A 37 -13.74 -14.51 -2.65
CA GLU A 37 -14.63 -15.33 -3.50
C GLU A 37 -16.02 -15.39 -2.91
N ASP A 38 -17.01 -15.46 -3.80
CA ASP A 38 -18.38 -15.81 -3.41
C ASP A 38 -18.56 -17.34 -3.25
N GLY A 39 -19.82 -17.77 -3.03
CA GLY A 39 -20.15 -19.19 -2.86
C GLY A 39 -19.93 -20.05 -4.12
N ASP A 40 -19.81 -19.44 -5.28
CA ASP A 40 -19.56 -20.10 -6.57
C ASP A 40 -18.08 -20.09 -6.96
N GLY A 41 -17.21 -19.49 -6.14
CA GLY A 41 -15.76 -19.37 -6.37
C GLY A 41 -15.40 -18.24 -7.33
N GLU A 42 -16.30 -17.28 -7.55
CA GLU A 42 -16.03 -16.11 -8.38
C GLU A 42 -15.37 -14.99 -7.55
N LEU A 43 -14.36 -14.36 -8.14
CA LEU A 43 -13.66 -13.25 -7.50
C LEU A 43 -14.56 -11.99 -7.46
N VAL A 44 -14.97 -11.58 -6.27
CA VAL A 44 -15.90 -10.45 -6.07
C VAL A 44 -15.26 -9.23 -5.48
N GLN A 45 -14.12 -9.38 -4.79
CA GLN A 45 -13.38 -8.27 -4.21
C GLN A 45 -11.88 -8.57 -4.20
N VAL A 46 -11.08 -7.54 -4.42
CA VAL A 46 -9.64 -7.54 -4.15
C VAL A 46 -9.30 -6.29 -3.35
N ALA A 47 -8.64 -6.47 -2.23
CA ALA A 47 -8.10 -5.40 -1.41
C ALA A 47 -6.60 -5.61 -1.19
N VAL A 48 -5.82 -4.53 -1.26
CA VAL A 48 -4.43 -4.54 -0.80
C VAL A 48 -4.37 -3.76 0.50
N VAL A 49 -3.96 -4.42 1.55
CA VAL A 49 -3.81 -3.84 2.89
C VAL A 49 -2.33 -3.56 3.12
N ALA A 50 -1.98 -2.34 3.50
CA ALA A 50 -0.63 -1.96 3.83
C ALA A 50 -0.61 -1.19 5.16
N ALA A 51 0.21 -1.63 6.11
CA ALA A 51 0.45 -0.93 7.35
C ALA A 51 1.47 0.19 7.12
N THR A 52 1.08 1.45 7.31
CA THR A 52 1.95 2.61 7.07
C THR A 52 2.81 2.97 8.26
N ASP A 53 2.40 2.61 9.47
CA ASP A 53 3.14 2.83 10.70
C ASP A 53 3.06 1.58 11.59
N ARG A 54 4.20 0.91 11.76
CA ARG A 54 4.28 -0.29 12.63
C ARG A 54 4.22 0.04 14.12
N ALA A 55 4.59 1.24 14.51
CA ALA A 55 4.61 1.66 15.90
C ALA A 55 3.28 2.28 16.35
N GLY A 56 2.70 3.15 15.52
CA GLY A 56 1.48 3.88 15.81
C GLY A 56 0.20 3.19 15.30
N GLY A 57 0.33 2.15 14.51
CA GLY A 57 -0.78 1.50 13.83
C GLY A 57 -1.33 2.34 12.66
N GLY A 58 -2.35 1.82 12.01
CA GLY A 58 -2.95 2.46 10.86
C GLY A 58 -2.37 2.03 9.53
N GLY A 59 -3.02 2.46 8.45
CA GLY A 59 -2.59 2.04 7.12
C GLY A 59 -3.53 2.46 6.01
N THR A 60 -3.30 1.86 4.85
CA THR A 60 -4.15 2.06 3.67
C THR A 60 -4.73 0.73 3.21
N ILE A 61 -6.01 0.73 2.88
CA ILE A 61 -6.66 -0.35 2.16
C ILE A 61 -7.02 0.17 0.77
N LEU A 62 -6.45 -0.46 -0.23
CA LEU A 62 -6.69 -0.17 -1.64
C LEU A 62 -7.66 -1.20 -2.19
N LEU A 63 -8.83 -0.77 -2.67
CA LEU A 63 -9.77 -1.63 -3.38
C LEU A 63 -9.44 -1.66 -4.87
N VAL A 64 -9.32 -2.86 -5.42
CA VAL A 64 -9.01 -3.11 -6.82
C VAL A 64 -10.22 -3.78 -7.47
N PRO A 65 -10.86 -3.17 -8.47
CA PRO A 65 -11.98 -3.79 -9.16
C PRO A 65 -11.57 -5.11 -9.82
N PRO A 66 -12.30 -6.22 -9.62
CA PRO A 66 -12.02 -7.48 -10.33
C PRO A 66 -12.12 -7.37 -11.85
N GLU A 67 -12.79 -6.34 -12.33
CA GLU A 67 -12.98 -6.03 -13.77
C GLU A 67 -11.80 -5.27 -14.38
N VAL A 68 -10.84 -4.79 -13.59
CA VAL A 68 -9.68 -4.07 -14.14
C VAL A 68 -8.90 -4.97 -15.09
N MET A 69 -8.43 -4.38 -16.19
CA MET A 69 -7.65 -5.08 -17.19
C MET A 69 -6.33 -5.58 -16.61
N ALA A 70 -6.07 -6.84 -16.85
CA ALA A 70 -4.87 -7.56 -16.43
C ALA A 70 -3.97 -7.88 -17.62
N GLN A 71 -2.73 -8.26 -17.33
CA GLN A 71 -1.78 -8.77 -18.31
C GLN A 71 -1.39 -10.21 -17.98
N GLY A 72 -0.94 -10.97 -18.99
CA GLY A 72 -0.40 -12.31 -18.81
C GLY A 72 -1.44 -13.43 -18.76
N CYS A 73 -2.68 -13.21 -19.20
CA CYS A 73 -3.65 -14.27 -19.44
C CYS A 73 -3.33 -15.05 -20.72
N GLU A 74 -3.77 -16.30 -20.77
CA GLU A 74 -3.73 -17.12 -21.98
C GLU A 74 -4.50 -16.48 -23.15
N ALA A 75 -5.67 -15.90 -22.85
CA ALA A 75 -6.47 -15.11 -23.79
C ALA A 75 -6.39 -13.61 -23.42
N SER A 76 -5.85 -12.78 -24.30
CA SER A 76 -5.76 -11.33 -24.12
C SER A 76 -6.70 -10.63 -25.12
N PRO A 77 -7.41 -9.55 -24.70
CA PRO A 77 -7.37 -8.89 -23.38
C PRO A 77 -8.14 -9.68 -22.29
N CYS A 78 -7.74 -9.52 -21.05
CA CYS A 78 -8.40 -10.18 -19.92
C CYS A 78 -8.51 -9.27 -18.68
N ARG A 79 -9.39 -9.63 -17.77
CA ARG A 79 -9.61 -8.94 -16.50
C ARG A 79 -8.97 -9.69 -15.33
N LEU A 80 -8.84 -9.03 -14.21
CA LEU A 80 -8.25 -9.62 -12.99
C LEU A 80 -9.04 -10.87 -12.53
N MET A 81 -10.35 -10.85 -12.63
CA MET A 81 -11.18 -12.02 -12.31
C MET A 81 -10.91 -13.22 -13.24
N GLU A 82 -10.49 -12.98 -14.48
CA GLU A 82 -10.13 -14.05 -15.41
C GLU A 82 -8.75 -14.62 -15.06
N ARG A 83 -7.81 -13.78 -14.61
CA ARG A 83 -6.53 -14.22 -14.03
C ARG A 83 -6.75 -15.13 -12.82
N HIS A 84 -7.74 -14.79 -11.97
CA HIS A 84 -8.10 -15.62 -10.85
C HIS A 84 -8.57 -17.01 -11.28
N ARG A 85 -9.46 -17.11 -12.27
CA ARG A 85 -9.93 -18.41 -12.81
C ARG A 85 -8.82 -19.25 -13.42
N GLU A 86 -7.80 -18.64 -14.02
CA GLU A 86 -6.66 -19.33 -14.63
C GLU A 86 -5.66 -19.88 -13.60
N GLY A 87 -5.38 -19.15 -12.54
CA GLY A 87 -4.29 -19.51 -11.63
C GLY A 87 -4.49 -19.10 -10.16
N GLY A 88 -5.74 -18.84 -9.77
CA GLY A 88 -6.10 -18.53 -8.40
C GLY A 88 -5.48 -17.23 -7.88
N ILE A 89 -5.36 -17.17 -6.56
CA ILE A 89 -4.90 -15.98 -5.85
C ILE A 89 -3.47 -15.55 -6.20
N ASP A 90 -2.59 -16.50 -6.53
CA ASP A 90 -1.20 -16.19 -6.89
C ASP A 90 -1.11 -15.36 -8.15
N HIS A 91 -1.95 -15.66 -9.18
CA HIS A 91 -2.02 -14.87 -10.39
C HIS A 91 -2.66 -13.49 -10.17
N VAL A 92 -3.60 -13.38 -9.23
CA VAL A 92 -4.17 -12.09 -8.80
C VAL A 92 -3.07 -11.25 -8.14
N ARG A 93 -2.33 -11.83 -7.17
CA ARG A 93 -1.24 -11.17 -6.47
C ARG A 93 -0.16 -10.69 -7.45
N GLU A 94 0.29 -11.56 -8.35
CA GLU A 94 1.29 -11.20 -9.38
C GLU A 94 0.82 -10.02 -10.24
N THR A 95 -0.44 -10.02 -10.65
CA THR A 95 -1.00 -8.93 -11.47
C THR A 95 -1.07 -7.63 -10.70
N VAL A 96 -1.57 -7.66 -9.46
CA VAL A 96 -1.68 -6.45 -8.62
C VAL A 96 -0.30 -5.92 -8.25
N THR A 97 0.65 -6.79 -7.92
CA THR A 97 2.07 -6.45 -7.69
C THR A 97 2.65 -5.68 -8.87
N ARG A 98 2.41 -6.13 -10.10
CA ARG A 98 2.86 -5.43 -11.31
C ARG A 98 2.15 -4.11 -11.55
N LEU A 99 0.84 -4.03 -11.24
CA LEU A 99 0.07 -2.79 -11.36
C LEU A 99 0.59 -1.71 -10.43
N LEU A 100 0.95 -2.08 -9.20
CA LEU A 100 1.46 -1.17 -8.18
C LEU A 100 2.97 -0.89 -8.30
N GLU A 101 3.69 -1.69 -9.10
CA GLU A 101 5.16 -1.69 -9.18
C GLU A 101 5.86 -1.88 -7.81
N VAL A 102 5.17 -2.53 -6.86
CA VAL A 102 5.62 -2.83 -5.51
C VAL A 102 5.31 -4.29 -5.20
N GLU A 103 6.25 -5.02 -4.59
CA GLU A 103 6.00 -6.40 -4.19
C GLU A 103 4.98 -6.45 -3.04
N VAL A 104 3.90 -7.19 -3.25
CA VAL A 104 2.94 -7.58 -2.21
C VAL A 104 3.27 -9.01 -1.80
N THR A 105 3.90 -9.17 -0.64
CA THR A 105 4.58 -10.41 -0.25
C THR A 105 3.67 -11.56 0.12
N ALA A 106 2.44 -11.26 0.56
CA ALA A 106 1.49 -12.25 1.02
C ALA A 106 0.13 -12.05 0.36
N ALA A 107 -0.63 -13.12 0.24
CA ALA A 107 -2.01 -13.07 -0.23
C ALA A 107 -2.87 -14.08 0.56
N VAL A 108 -4.11 -13.71 0.79
CA VAL A 108 -5.10 -14.55 1.46
C VAL A 108 -6.40 -14.57 0.67
N LEU A 109 -6.92 -15.76 0.43
CA LEU A 109 -8.22 -15.97 -0.17
C LEU A 109 -9.29 -16.07 0.92
N MET A 110 -10.25 -15.16 0.88
CA MET A 110 -11.38 -15.08 1.81
C MET A 110 -12.61 -15.71 1.16
N THR A 111 -13.01 -16.84 1.69
CA THR A 111 -14.27 -17.50 1.38
C THR A 111 -15.38 -17.03 2.34
N PRO A 112 -16.67 -17.34 2.10
CA PRO A 112 -17.75 -17.00 3.03
C PRO A 112 -17.48 -17.48 4.48
N ASP A 113 -16.96 -18.70 4.65
CA ASP A 113 -16.64 -19.25 5.97
C ASP A 113 -15.48 -18.50 6.67
N ARG A 114 -14.47 -18.12 5.90
CA ARG A 114 -13.33 -17.34 6.43
C ARG A 114 -13.78 -15.94 6.83
N TRP A 115 -14.63 -15.28 6.04
CA TRP A 115 -15.21 -14.00 6.41
C TRP A 115 -16.10 -14.12 7.65
N THR A 116 -16.94 -15.17 7.75
CA THR A 116 -17.75 -15.44 8.93
C THR A 116 -16.88 -15.55 10.17
N SER A 117 -15.75 -16.26 10.06
CA SER A 117 -14.80 -16.42 11.17
C SER A 117 -14.10 -15.11 11.51
N LEU A 118 -13.60 -14.37 10.51
CA LEU A 118 -12.81 -13.14 10.70
C LEU A 118 -13.68 -11.99 11.25
N ALA A 119 -14.89 -11.82 10.71
CA ALA A 119 -15.78 -10.74 11.12
C ALA A 119 -16.58 -11.04 12.42
N GLY A 120 -16.63 -12.31 12.82
CA GLY A 120 -17.46 -12.77 13.94
C GLY A 120 -17.28 -11.98 15.23
N PRO A 121 -16.05 -11.83 15.77
CA PRO A 121 -15.84 -11.14 17.04
C PRO A 121 -16.26 -9.66 17.03
N ALA A 122 -16.11 -8.96 15.91
CA ALA A 122 -16.47 -7.55 15.76
C ALA A 122 -17.96 -7.33 15.38
N SER A 123 -18.72 -8.40 15.15
CA SER A 123 -20.10 -8.32 14.64
C SER A 123 -21.13 -8.09 15.74
N PRO A 124 -22.33 -7.58 15.37
CA PRO A 124 -22.72 -7.13 14.03
C PRO A 124 -22.01 -5.83 13.64
N VAL A 125 -21.75 -5.67 12.31
CA VAL A 125 -21.09 -4.49 11.77
C VAL A 125 -22.14 -3.55 11.17
N PRO A 126 -22.33 -2.33 11.71
CA PRO A 126 -23.30 -1.38 11.17
C PRO A 126 -22.76 -0.69 9.92
N VAL A 127 -23.33 -0.96 8.75
CA VAL A 127 -22.97 -0.37 7.47
C VAL A 127 -24.07 0.56 7.00
N ASP A 128 -23.73 1.75 6.55
CA ASP A 128 -24.68 2.69 5.96
C ASP A 128 -24.76 2.48 4.43
N LEU A 129 -25.94 2.09 3.95
CA LEU A 129 -26.21 1.85 2.54
C LEU A 129 -27.04 3.00 1.95
N PRO A 130 -26.63 3.58 0.80
CA PRO A 130 -27.35 4.70 0.20
C PRO A 130 -28.69 4.30 -0.42
N ILE A 131 -28.84 3.06 -0.83
CA ILE A 131 -30.02 2.52 -1.52
C ILE A 131 -30.36 1.11 -1.03
N ASP A 132 -31.59 0.66 -1.27
CA ASP A 132 -31.97 -0.72 -1.08
C ASP A 132 -31.23 -1.63 -2.07
N LEU A 133 -30.63 -2.71 -1.58
CA LEU A 133 -30.07 -3.76 -2.41
C LEU A 133 -31.14 -4.83 -2.65
N VAL A 134 -31.65 -4.87 -3.86
CA VAL A 134 -32.79 -5.69 -4.24
C VAL A 134 -32.34 -6.90 -5.09
N ALA A 135 -32.52 -8.09 -4.55
CA ALA A 135 -32.26 -9.33 -5.27
C ALA A 135 -33.54 -9.79 -6.02
N THR A 136 -33.33 -10.44 -7.16
CA THR A 136 -34.43 -11.11 -7.88
C THR A 136 -34.44 -12.59 -7.50
N ALA A 137 -35.53 -13.06 -6.90
CA ALA A 137 -35.69 -14.46 -6.57
C ALA A 137 -35.93 -15.30 -7.86
N SER A 138 -35.80 -16.62 -7.74
CA SER A 138 -35.94 -17.54 -8.88
C SER A 138 -37.30 -17.52 -9.56
N ASP A 139 -38.34 -17.06 -8.85
CA ASP A 139 -39.72 -16.87 -9.37
C ASP A 139 -39.93 -15.50 -10.03
N GLY A 140 -38.89 -14.66 -10.11
CA GLY A 140 -38.93 -13.30 -10.66
C GLY A 140 -39.41 -12.24 -9.69
N THR A 141 -39.68 -12.58 -8.42
CA THR A 141 -40.05 -11.58 -7.41
C THR A 141 -38.82 -10.79 -6.92
N SER A 142 -39.02 -9.50 -6.65
CA SER A 142 -37.99 -8.65 -6.09
C SER A 142 -38.04 -8.69 -4.57
N VAL A 143 -36.89 -8.96 -3.92
CA VAL A 143 -36.74 -9.02 -2.46
C VAL A 143 -35.61 -8.08 -2.04
N VAL A 144 -35.92 -7.17 -1.11
CA VAL A 144 -34.87 -6.33 -0.50
C VAL A 144 -34.00 -7.23 0.36
N ARG A 145 -32.75 -7.43 -0.05
CA ARG A 145 -31.76 -8.23 0.68
C ARG A 145 -31.12 -7.40 1.81
N PHE A 146 -30.77 -6.16 1.47
CA PHE A 146 -30.26 -5.17 2.41
C PHE A 146 -31.00 -3.84 2.19
N PRO A 147 -31.70 -3.31 3.21
CA PRO A 147 -32.42 -2.04 3.06
C PRO A 147 -31.46 -0.84 3.06
N ALA A 148 -31.90 0.27 2.49
CA ALA A 148 -31.21 1.56 2.60
C ALA A 148 -31.10 2.02 4.06
N GLY A 149 -30.10 2.83 4.34
CA GLY A 149 -29.78 3.34 5.67
C GLY A 149 -28.83 2.43 6.43
N ARG A 150 -28.86 2.51 7.76
CA ARG A 150 -27.96 1.76 8.63
C ARG A 150 -28.44 0.32 8.79
N VAL A 151 -27.61 -0.62 8.34
CA VAL A 151 -27.88 -2.06 8.38
C VAL A 151 -26.81 -2.75 9.22
N ASP A 152 -27.25 -3.55 10.18
CA ASP A 152 -26.38 -4.42 10.97
C ASP A 152 -26.09 -5.69 10.16
N VAL A 153 -24.89 -5.80 9.62
CA VAL A 153 -24.45 -6.92 8.78
C VAL A 153 -23.95 -8.05 9.66
N ALA A 154 -24.57 -9.23 9.52
CA ALA A 154 -24.12 -10.43 10.21
C ALA A 154 -22.86 -11.02 9.53
N PRO A 155 -22.01 -11.78 10.26
CA PRO A 155 -20.79 -12.37 9.69
C PRO A 155 -21.04 -13.24 8.46
N SER A 156 -22.17 -13.98 8.45
CA SER A 156 -22.59 -14.82 7.31
C SER A 156 -23.03 -14.04 6.08
N ASP A 157 -23.39 -12.77 6.25
CA ASP A 157 -23.94 -11.92 5.17
C ASP A 157 -22.86 -11.05 4.52
N VAL A 158 -21.63 -11.11 5.02
CA VAL A 158 -20.51 -10.24 4.55
C VAL A 158 -20.27 -10.45 3.07
N VAL A 159 -20.08 -11.69 2.62
CA VAL A 159 -19.78 -11.96 1.21
C VAL A 159 -20.97 -11.61 0.33
N ASP A 160 -22.21 -11.88 0.75
CA ASP A 160 -23.41 -11.46 0.03
C ASP A 160 -23.46 -9.94 -0.18
N LEU A 161 -23.06 -9.17 0.85
CA LEU A 161 -22.98 -7.72 0.75
C LEU A 161 -21.87 -7.27 -0.21
N LEU A 162 -20.67 -7.87 -0.13
CA LEU A 162 -19.51 -7.52 -0.96
C LEU A 162 -19.70 -7.90 -2.42
N ALA A 163 -20.37 -9.03 -2.67
CA ALA A 163 -20.63 -9.59 -3.99
C ALA A 163 -21.90 -9.04 -4.66
N PHE A 164 -22.75 -8.32 -3.91
CA PHE A 164 -24.06 -7.90 -4.42
C PHE A 164 -23.89 -7.16 -5.75
N PRO A 165 -24.60 -7.61 -6.83
CA PRO A 165 -24.45 -7.01 -8.13
C PRO A 165 -24.97 -5.57 -8.14
N ASP A 166 -24.26 -4.71 -8.82
CA ASP A 166 -24.72 -3.36 -9.14
C ASP A 166 -25.05 -3.26 -10.61
N GLY A 167 -25.43 -2.05 -11.04
CA GLY A 167 -25.57 -1.73 -12.45
C GLY A 167 -24.28 -2.01 -13.24
N ALA A 168 -24.31 -1.78 -14.54
CA ALA A 168 -23.30 -2.23 -15.50
C ALA A 168 -21.86 -1.73 -15.24
N ASP A 169 -21.68 -0.69 -14.41
CA ASP A 169 -20.37 -0.05 -14.13
C ASP A 169 -19.65 -0.56 -12.87
N GLY A 170 -20.33 -1.27 -11.98
CA GLY A 170 -19.76 -1.81 -10.73
C GLY A 170 -19.30 -0.78 -9.71
N LEU A 171 -19.51 0.52 -9.95
CA LEU A 171 -19.04 1.59 -9.06
C LEU A 171 -19.70 1.55 -7.68
N GLY A 172 -21.00 1.31 -7.62
CA GLY A 172 -21.71 1.16 -6.34
C GLY A 172 -21.19 0.00 -5.49
N ARG A 173 -20.66 -1.07 -6.12
CA ARG A 173 -20.04 -2.17 -5.40
C ARG A 173 -18.78 -1.73 -4.67
N LEU A 174 -17.89 -0.96 -5.30
CA LEU A 174 -16.69 -0.44 -4.64
C LEU A 174 -17.03 0.47 -3.46
N GLU A 175 -18.00 1.38 -3.63
CA GLU A 175 -18.47 2.24 -2.54
C GLU A 175 -19.00 1.41 -1.36
N ARG A 176 -19.76 0.37 -1.62
CA ARG A 176 -20.28 -0.55 -0.61
C ARG A 176 -19.18 -1.35 0.07
N GLN A 177 -18.22 -1.85 -0.70
CA GLN A 177 -17.03 -2.53 -0.16
C GLN A 177 -16.21 -1.59 0.71
N SER A 178 -16.02 -0.35 0.31
CA SER A 178 -15.37 0.69 1.10
C SER A 178 -16.12 0.96 2.42
N ALA A 179 -17.44 1.10 2.34
CA ALA A 179 -18.29 1.28 3.52
C ALA A 179 -18.20 0.10 4.51
N TRP A 180 -18.16 -1.14 3.99
CA TRP A 180 -17.94 -2.33 4.82
C TRP A 180 -16.59 -2.29 5.52
N TRP A 181 -15.49 -2.07 4.79
CA TRP A 181 -14.15 -2.02 5.36
C TRP A 181 -14.04 -0.93 6.43
N ALA A 182 -14.57 0.27 6.16
CA ALA A 182 -14.59 1.37 7.12
C ALA A 182 -15.32 0.98 8.41
N ALA A 183 -16.53 0.47 8.28
CA ALA A 183 -17.37 0.11 9.43
C ALA A 183 -16.76 -1.04 10.25
N TRP A 184 -16.23 -2.07 9.59
CA TRP A 184 -15.61 -3.21 10.24
C TRP A 184 -14.34 -2.83 11.00
N LEU A 185 -13.44 -2.04 10.37
CA LEU A 185 -12.21 -1.60 11.02
C LEU A 185 -12.48 -0.69 12.23
N VAL A 186 -13.49 0.16 12.16
CA VAL A 186 -13.94 0.94 13.34
C VAL A 186 -14.36 0.00 14.48
N ARG A 187 -15.07 -1.10 14.16
CA ARG A 187 -15.46 -2.08 15.18
C ARG A 187 -14.26 -2.85 15.74
N VAL A 188 -13.34 -3.27 14.87
CA VAL A 188 -12.08 -3.93 15.28
C VAL A 188 -11.24 -3.02 16.16
N GLY A 189 -11.13 -1.73 15.83
CA GLY A 189 -10.33 -0.74 16.56
C GLY A 189 -10.88 -0.27 17.91
N ILE A 190 -12.04 -0.77 18.36
CA ILE A 190 -12.60 -0.42 19.68
C ILE A 190 -11.84 -1.17 20.78
N GLY A 191 -11.09 -0.45 21.61
CA GLY A 191 -10.30 -1.05 22.69
C GLY A 191 -9.02 -1.70 22.15
N ASP A 192 -8.75 -2.95 22.53
CA ASP A 192 -7.66 -3.73 21.95
C ASP A 192 -8.16 -4.40 20.67
N PRO A 193 -7.58 -4.10 19.50
CA PRO A 193 -7.99 -4.71 18.23
C PRO A 193 -7.95 -6.24 18.23
N LEU A 194 -7.01 -6.86 18.95
CA LEU A 194 -6.89 -8.32 19.00
C LEU A 194 -8.07 -8.98 19.75
N GLU A 195 -8.74 -8.28 20.66
CA GLU A 195 -9.95 -8.79 21.33
C GLU A 195 -11.15 -8.86 20.37
N ASN A 196 -11.15 -8.06 19.31
CA ASN A 196 -12.21 -7.96 18.30
C ASN A 196 -11.90 -8.75 17.02
N LEU A 197 -10.84 -9.55 17.02
CA LEU A 197 -10.44 -10.45 15.95
C LEU A 197 -10.41 -11.91 16.47
N PRO A 198 -10.55 -12.91 15.58
CA PRO A 198 -10.47 -14.30 16.00
C PRO A 198 -9.06 -14.65 16.47
N ASN A 199 -8.96 -15.52 17.46
CA ASN A 199 -7.67 -16.07 17.91
C ASN A 199 -7.20 -17.14 16.90
N LEU A 200 -6.68 -16.69 15.77
CA LEU A 200 -6.11 -17.50 14.70
C LEU A 200 -4.66 -17.06 14.49
N GLU A 201 -3.76 -18.02 14.38
CA GLU A 201 -2.36 -17.76 14.00
C GLU A 201 -2.29 -17.45 12.49
N LEU A 202 -2.73 -16.27 12.11
CA LEU A 202 -2.72 -15.81 10.72
C LEU A 202 -2.11 -14.40 10.66
N ASP A 203 -1.12 -14.22 9.80
CA ASP A 203 -0.52 -12.91 9.51
C ASP A 203 -1.58 -11.85 9.15
N LEU A 204 -2.74 -12.27 8.61
CA LEU A 204 -3.88 -11.38 8.33
C LEU A 204 -4.44 -10.76 9.61
N VAL A 205 -4.61 -11.55 10.67
CA VAL A 205 -5.16 -11.07 11.95
C VAL A 205 -4.25 -10.02 12.55
N ASP A 206 -2.95 -10.27 12.57
CA ASP A 206 -1.95 -9.34 13.11
C ASP A 206 -1.88 -8.06 12.28
N LEU A 207 -1.94 -8.17 10.94
CA LEU A 207 -1.98 -7.02 10.05
C LEU A 207 -3.27 -6.20 10.24
N MET A 208 -4.43 -6.86 10.38
CA MET A 208 -5.71 -6.17 10.63
C MET A 208 -5.72 -5.48 11.99
N ALA A 209 -5.18 -6.11 13.02
CA ALA A 209 -5.06 -5.50 14.35
C ALA A 209 -4.18 -4.25 14.30
N LEU A 210 -3.04 -4.33 13.63
CA LEU A 210 -2.14 -3.19 13.45
C LEU A 210 -2.81 -2.04 12.69
N VAL A 211 -3.46 -2.34 11.57
CA VAL A 211 -4.13 -1.33 10.74
C VAL A 211 -5.31 -0.71 11.50
N ALA A 212 -6.14 -1.51 12.18
CA ALA A 212 -7.27 -1.00 12.95
C ALA A 212 -6.87 -0.21 14.20
N GLY A 213 -5.64 -0.40 14.70
CA GLY A 213 -5.09 0.33 15.85
C GLY A 213 -4.76 1.80 15.60
N GLY A 214 -4.82 2.29 14.35
CA GLY A 214 -4.50 3.67 14.00
C GLY A 214 -5.41 4.25 12.93
N SER A 215 -4.95 5.33 12.27
CA SER A 215 -5.71 5.96 11.19
C SER A 215 -5.69 5.11 9.93
N VAL A 216 -6.88 4.82 9.39
CA VAL A 216 -7.04 4.04 8.16
C VAL A 216 -7.49 4.93 7.00
N ARG A 217 -6.79 4.83 5.88
CA ARG A 217 -7.20 5.40 4.59
C ARG A 217 -7.79 4.30 3.71
N LEU A 218 -8.98 4.54 3.18
CA LEU A 218 -9.55 3.73 2.11
C LEU A 218 -9.32 4.44 0.79
N ALA A 219 -8.92 3.71 -0.22
CA ALA A 219 -8.67 4.21 -1.56
C ALA A 219 -9.14 3.18 -2.60
N ASP A 220 -9.60 3.68 -3.75
CA ASP A 220 -9.87 2.85 -4.92
C ASP A 220 -8.69 2.91 -5.88
N LEU A 221 -8.43 1.82 -6.59
CA LEU A 221 -7.42 1.81 -7.65
C LEU A 221 -7.81 2.88 -8.70
N PRO A 222 -6.94 3.84 -9.00
CA PRO A 222 -7.21 4.79 -10.09
C PRO A 222 -7.29 4.09 -11.44
N TRP A 223 -8.40 4.28 -12.15
CA TRP A 223 -8.64 3.70 -13.47
C TRP A 223 -9.36 4.67 -14.41
N THR A 224 -9.28 4.37 -15.70
CA THR A 224 -10.05 5.03 -16.75
C THR A 224 -10.85 3.99 -17.54
N ALA A 225 -12.06 4.36 -17.96
CA ALA A 225 -12.82 3.55 -18.89
C ALA A 225 -12.31 3.80 -20.31
N VAL A 226 -11.94 2.73 -21.01
CA VAL A 226 -11.55 2.76 -22.41
C VAL A 226 -12.62 2.04 -23.22
N GLU A 227 -13.34 2.80 -24.03
CA GLU A 227 -14.35 2.23 -24.92
C GLU A 227 -13.65 1.52 -26.10
N THR A 228 -14.05 0.27 -26.34
CA THR A 228 -13.69 -0.49 -27.52
C THR A 228 -14.93 -0.83 -28.32
N ASP A 229 -14.78 -1.29 -29.55
CA ASP A 229 -15.93 -1.65 -30.41
C ASP A 229 -16.83 -2.74 -29.80
N LEU A 230 -16.36 -3.45 -28.77
CA LEU A 230 -17.05 -4.61 -28.19
C LEU A 230 -17.49 -4.37 -26.74
N VAL A 231 -16.67 -3.73 -25.91
CA VAL A 231 -16.90 -3.57 -24.46
C VAL A 231 -16.14 -2.36 -23.91
N SER A 232 -16.65 -1.78 -22.82
CA SER A 232 -15.89 -0.85 -22.00
C SER A 232 -14.90 -1.61 -21.13
N GLN A 233 -13.65 -1.18 -21.10
CA GLN A 233 -12.55 -1.78 -20.34
C GLN A 233 -12.08 -0.84 -19.25
N LEU A 234 -11.92 -1.33 -18.02
CA LEU A 234 -11.33 -0.57 -16.92
C LEU A 234 -9.80 -0.73 -16.95
N VAL A 235 -9.10 0.34 -17.32
CA VAL A 235 -7.63 0.33 -17.41
C VAL A 235 -7.04 1.16 -16.29
N ALA A 236 -6.12 0.60 -15.51
CA ALA A 236 -5.44 1.32 -14.42
C ALA A 236 -4.67 2.53 -14.98
N ASP A 237 -4.86 3.70 -14.34
CA ASP A 237 -4.08 4.91 -14.63
C ASP A 237 -2.71 4.80 -13.99
N LYS A 238 -1.69 4.49 -14.78
CA LYS A 238 -0.32 4.23 -14.29
C LYS A 238 0.26 5.41 -13.51
N GLY A 239 -0.02 6.65 -13.91
CA GLY A 239 0.52 7.83 -13.24
C GLY A 239 -0.09 8.00 -11.86
N MET A 240 -1.42 7.93 -11.77
CA MET A 240 -2.14 8.02 -10.49
C MET A 240 -1.88 6.82 -9.58
N VAL A 241 -1.72 5.60 -10.15
CA VAL A 241 -1.35 4.40 -9.38
C VAL A 241 0.04 4.55 -8.78
N ALA A 242 1.02 5.06 -9.52
CA ALA A 242 2.37 5.31 -8.98
C ALA A 242 2.35 6.32 -7.82
N GLU A 243 1.58 7.42 -7.95
CA GLU A 243 1.40 8.38 -6.85
C GLU A 243 0.74 7.76 -5.62
N LEU A 244 -0.27 6.94 -5.82
CA LEU A 244 -0.93 6.22 -4.75
C LEU A 244 0.02 5.22 -4.06
N ALA A 245 0.80 4.48 -4.84
CA ALA A 245 1.76 3.49 -4.33
C ALA A 245 2.81 4.14 -3.41
N VAL A 246 3.36 5.30 -3.77
CA VAL A 246 4.32 6.04 -2.93
C VAL A 246 3.70 6.45 -1.58
N GLN A 247 2.41 6.80 -1.56
CA GLN A 247 1.70 7.15 -0.32
C GLN A 247 1.35 5.91 0.51
N MET A 248 0.97 4.82 -0.16
CA MET A 248 0.54 3.58 0.48
C MET A 248 1.70 2.76 1.05
N PHE A 249 2.85 2.79 0.38
CA PHE A 249 4.04 2.03 0.75
C PHE A 249 5.20 2.98 1.11
N PRO A 250 5.28 3.46 2.36
CA PRO A 250 6.38 4.34 2.79
C PRO A 250 7.78 3.73 2.57
N PHE A 251 7.88 2.41 2.65
CA PHE A 251 9.11 1.64 2.41
C PHE A 251 8.78 0.42 1.55
N PRO A 252 8.59 0.62 0.23
CA PRO A 252 8.17 -0.45 -0.67
C PRO A 252 9.25 -1.51 -0.81
N ILE A 253 8.82 -2.75 -1.02
CA ILE A 253 9.70 -3.82 -1.48
C ILE A 253 9.78 -3.71 -3.01
N PRO A 254 10.99 -3.56 -3.58
CA PRO A 254 11.13 -3.47 -5.04
C PRO A 254 10.77 -4.79 -5.71
N LEU A 255 10.12 -4.75 -6.88
CA LEU A 255 9.79 -5.94 -7.68
C LEU A 255 11.03 -6.76 -8.06
N VAL A 256 12.11 -6.07 -8.39
CA VAL A 256 13.39 -6.67 -8.79
C VAL A 256 14.48 -6.05 -7.91
N PRO A 257 14.89 -6.75 -6.85
CA PRO A 257 15.96 -6.27 -5.98
C PRO A 257 17.26 -6.01 -6.74
N GLY A 258 17.91 -4.86 -6.46
CA GLY A 258 19.18 -4.49 -7.09
C GLY A 258 19.08 -3.91 -8.49
N GLN A 259 17.89 -3.73 -9.05
CA GLN A 259 17.70 -3.05 -10.33
C GLN A 259 17.79 -1.52 -10.20
N ARG A 260 17.38 -0.98 -9.06
CA ARG A 260 17.40 0.45 -8.75
C ARG A 260 18.55 0.77 -7.80
N PRO A 261 19.16 1.97 -7.87
CA PRO A 261 20.16 2.38 -6.90
C PRO A 261 19.57 2.44 -5.49
N THR A 262 20.32 1.95 -4.52
CA THR A 262 19.97 2.05 -3.10
C THR A 262 20.34 3.41 -2.53
N VAL A 263 19.45 3.97 -1.69
CA VAL A 263 19.60 5.34 -1.14
C VAL A 263 19.61 5.33 0.39
N ARG A 264 20.51 6.11 0.94
CA ARG A 264 20.53 6.56 2.32
C ARG A 264 20.00 8.00 2.35
N LEU A 265 18.86 8.24 3.01
CA LEU A 265 18.20 9.54 3.12
C LEU A 265 18.43 10.13 4.50
N LEU A 266 19.11 11.27 4.57
CA LEU A 266 19.47 11.95 5.80
C LEU A 266 18.85 13.34 5.85
N ASN A 267 18.12 13.64 6.93
CA ASN A 267 17.63 14.97 7.21
C ASN A 267 18.76 15.83 7.80
N GLY A 268 19.18 16.86 7.09
CA GLY A 268 20.21 17.81 7.52
C GLY A 268 19.65 19.11 8.05
N THR A 269 18.33 19.28 8.10
CA THR A 269 17.71 20.55 8.53
C THR A 269 17.40 20.58 10.03
N GLY A 270 17.18 19.41 10.65
CA GLY A 270 16.65 19.28 12.01
C GLY A 270 15.14 19.45 12.11
N ASP A 271 14.43 19.61 10.98
CA ASP A 271 12.94 19.70 10.92
C ASP A 271 12.35 18.34 10.48
N PRO A 272 11.73 17.57 11.40
CA PRO A 272 11.18 16.26 11.08
C PRO A 272 9.97 16.34 10.13
N SER A 273 9.35 17.50 9.95
CA SER A 273 8.23 17.66 8.99
C SER A 273 8.66 17.43 7.54
N LEU A 274 9.96 17.50 7.25
CA LEU A 274 10.54 17.23 5.93
C LEU A 274 10.74 15.75 5.61
N ASP A 275 10.72 14.85 6.59
CA ASP A 275 11.06 13.44 6.41
C ASP A 275 10.12 12.74 5.43
N SER A 276 8.80 12.89 5.60
CA SER A 276 7.82 12.29 4.70
C SER A 276 7.85 12.88 3.28
N PRO A 277 7.83 14.22 3.08
CA PRO A 277 7.95 14.81 1.75
C PRO A 277 9.26 14.42 1.03
N ALA A 278 10.39 14.37 1.76
CA ALA A 278 11.67 13.97 1.18
C ALA A 278 11.66 12.51 0.75
N ARG A 279 11.18 11.62 1.62
CA ARG A 279 11.01 10.20 1.30
C ARG A 279 10.16 9.98 0.06
N GLU A 280 8.98 10.61 0.00
CA GLU A 280 8.09 10.47 -1.16
C GLU A 280 8.75 10.96 -2.45
N ARG A 281 9.47 12.08 -2.41
CA ARG A 281 10.15 12.63 -3.59
C ARG A 281 11.31 11.74 -4.03
N VAL A 282 12.03 11.14 -3.09
CA VAL A 282 13.08 10.13 -3.36
C VAL A 282 12.48 8.88 -4.02
N LEU A 283 11.39 8.36 -3.49
CA LEU A 283 10.72 7.18 -4.07
C LEU A 283 10.16 7.45 -5.47
N ARG A 284 9.57 8.64 -5.72
CA ARG A 284 9.12 9.05 -7.07
C ARG A 284 10.26 9.13 -8.08
N ALA A 285 11.48 9.39 -7.63
CA ALA A 285 12.66 9.37 -8.50
C ALA A 285 13.11 7.96 -8.90
N GLY A 286 12.42 6.91 -8.46
CA GLY A 286 12.65 5.53 -8.89
C GLY A 286 13.89 4.87 -8.30
N VAL A 287 14.22 5.19 -7.05
CA VAL A 287 15.31 4.59 -6.28
C VAL A 287 14.78 3.77 -5.11
N ASP A 288 15.61 2.87 -4.56
CA ASP A 288 15.26 2.02 -3.42
C ASP A 288 15.80 2.61 -2.13
N LEU A 289 14.92 2.96 -1.20
CA LEU A 289 15.32 3.53 0.08
C LEU A 289 15.75 2.39 1.03
N ALA A 290 16.99 2.45 1.53
CA ALA A 290 17.56 1.42 2.39
C ALA A 290 17.86 1.90 3.81
N VAL A 291 18.21 3.19 3.97
CA VAL A 291 18.54 3.79 5.26
C VAL A 291 17.89 5.15 5.37
N VAL A 292 17.33 5.46 6.52
CA VAL A 292 16.79 6.78 6.87
C VAL A 292 17.43 7.29 8.16
N GLY A 293 17.51 8.61 8.32
CA GLY A 293 18.03 9.19 9.56
C GLY A 293 18.29 10.67 9.48
N ASN A 294 19.01 11.15 10.49
CA ASN A 294 19.43 12.55 10.61
C ASN A 294 20.89 12.69 10.22
N TYR A 295 21.19 13.74 9.49
CA TYR A 295 22.58 14.06 9.21
C TYR A 295 23.31 14.44 10.53
N ARG A 296 24.64 14.26 10.54
CA ARG A 296 25.47 14.51 11.75
C ARG A 296 25.41 15.94 12.27
N HIS A 297 24.93 16.90 11.52
CA HIS A 297 24.74 18.30 11.88
C HIS A 297 23.41 18.79 11.31
N ASP A 298 22.71 19.59 12.09
CA ASP A 298 21.57 20.37 11.65
C ASP A 298 22.02 21.63 10.90
N GLY A 299 21.06 22.28 10.24
CA GLY A 299 21.29 23.55 9.55
C GLY A 299 21.99 23.43 8.20
N VAL A 300 21.91 22.25 7.55
CA VAL A 300 22.37 22.11 6.16
C VAL A 300 21.51 22.99 5.27
N ILE A 301 22.17 23.84 4.48
CA ILE A 301 21.46 24.82 3.61
C ILE A 301 21.07 24.18 2.28
N GLN A 302 21.97 23.37 1.69
CA GLN A 302 21.82 22.84 0.34
C GLN A 302 21.58 21.34 0.36
N THR A 303 20.52 20.91 -0.34
CA THR A 303 20.24 19.51 -0.62
C THR A 303 21.29 18.93 -1.57
N ARG A 304 21.81 17.74 -1.25
CA ARG A 304 22.90 17.11 -2.00
C ARG A 304 22.65 15.62 -2.17
N VAL A 305 23.02 15.11 -3.35
CA VAL A 305 23.14 13.69 -3.62
C VAL A 305 24.62 13.34 -3.73
N VAL A 306 25.13 12.58 -2.78
CA VAL A 306 26.52 12.14 -2.74
C VAL A 306 26.63 10.76 -3.34
N TYR A 307 27.62 10.55 -4.21
CA TYR A 307 27.91 9.26 -4.84
C TYR A 307 29.42 9.01 -4.87
N ARG A 308 29.84 7.74 -4.80
CA ARG A 308 31.24 7.33 -4.79
C ARG A 308 31.69 6.56 -6.05
N ASP A 309 30.73 6.08 -6.83
CA ASP A 309 30.99 5.37 -8.10
C ASP A 309 30.57 6.26 -9.27
N LEU A 310 31.49 6.52 -10.17
CA LEU A 310 31.22 7.32 -11.39
C LEU A 310 30.15 6.70 -12.29
N ALA A 311 29.96 5.38 -12.23
CA ALA A 311 28.88 4.72 -12.95
C ALA A 311 27.49 5.18 -12.50
N LEU A 312 27.35 5.67 -11.26
CA LEU A 312 26.11 6.19 -10.67
C LEU A 312 25.88 7.69 -10.92
N ALA A 313 26.80 8.37 -11.62
CA ALA A 313 26.68 9.82 -11.82
C ALA A 313 25.38 10.23 -12.53
N GLY A 314 24.88 9.43 -13.46
CA GLY A 314 23.57 9.64 -14.12
C GLY A 314 22.43 9.60 -13.12
N ALA A 315 22.30 8.52 -12.36
CA ALA A 315 21.27 8.34 -11.35
C ALA A 315 21.35 9.40 -10.25
N ALA A 316 22.57 9.78 -9.84
CA ALA A 316 22.76 10.85 -8.86
C ALA A 316 22.25 12.21 -9.38
N ASN A 317 22.50 12.54 -10.65
CA ASN A 317 22.03 13.78 -11.26
C ASN A 317 20.50 13.80 -11.40
N ASP A 318 19.89 12.69 -11.83
CA ASP A 318 18.45 12.57 -11.97
C ASP A 318 17.75 12.74 -10.60
N LEU A 319 18.27 12.07 -9.57
CA LEU A 319 17.77 12.20 -8.21
C LEU A 319 17.97 13.62 -7.66
N ALA A 320 19.14 14.24 -7.88
CA ALA A 320 19.39 15.61 -7.45
C ALA A 320 18.44 16.61 -8.14
N ALA A 321 18.17 16.44 -9.43
CA ALA A 321 17.21 17.25 -10.17
C ALA A 321 15.80 17.09 -9.59
N ALA A 322 15.36 15.86 -9.28
CA ALA A 322 14.07 15.59 -8.66
C ALA A 322 13.93 16.23 -7.27
N LEU A 323 15.03 16.39 -6.53
CA LEU A 323 15.06 17.01 -5.19
C LEU A 323 15.30 18.51 -5.20
N GLY A 324 15.62 19.12 -6.36
CA GLY A 324 16.03 20.53 -6.48
C GLY A 324 17.43 20.79 -5.88
N GLY A 325 18.26 19.76 -5.76
CA GLY A 325 19.59 19.83 -5.14
C GLY A 325 20.72 19.70 -6.14
N GLY A 326 21.94 19.56 -5.60
CA GLY A 326 23.16 19.33 -6.38
C GLY A 326 23.77 17.94 -6.13
N THR A 327 24.74 17.56 -6.97
CA THR A 327 25.50 16.31 -6.82
C THR A 327 26.90 16.57 -6.24
N LEU A 328 27.43 15.58 -5.51
CA LEU A 328 28.78 15.59 -4.97
C LEU A 328 29.44 14.22 -5.18
N PHE A 329 30.52 14.16 -5.91
CA PHE A 329 31.36 12.97 -5.98
C PHE A 329 32.31 12.92 -4.78
N ASP A 330 32.27 11.81 -4.02
CA ASP A 330 33.16 11.57 -2.89
C ASP A 330 33.54 10.08 -2.82
N GLU A 331 34.78 9.74 -3.19
CA GLU A 331 35.28 8.36 -3.13
C GLU A 331 35.25 7.75 -1.72
N LYS A 332 35.20 8.59 -0.68
CA LYS A 332 35.16 8.17 0.72
C LYS A 332 33.75 8.08 1.27
N ALA A 333 32.72 8.36 0.45
CA ALA A 333 31.33 8.19 0.88
C ALA A 333 31.05 6.77 1.36
N SER A 334 30.07 6.62 2.26
CA SER A 334 29.70 5.34 2.85
C SER A 334 29.40 4.28 1.78
N PRO A 335 29.96 3.07 1.91
CA PRO A 335 29.67 1.96 1.00
C PRO A 335 28.36 1.22 1.28
N VAL A 336 27.59 1.63 2.29
CA VAL A 336 26.37 0.94 2.74
C VAL A 336 25.27 1.01 1.68
N THR A 337 25.23 2.13 0.93
CA THR A 337 24.28 2.39 -0.13
C THR A 337 24.99 2.97 -1.35
N ASP A 338 24.33 2.91 -2.51
CA ASP A 338 24.85 3.46 -3.77
C ASP A 338 24.91 5.00 -3.74
N LEU A 339 23.85 5.63 -3.20
CA LEU A 339 23.70 7.07 -3.11
C LEU A 339 23.40 7.50 -1.66
N THR A 340 23.87 8.68 -1.28
CA THR A 340 23.46 9.32 -0.02
C THR A 340 22.81 10.67 -0.34
N VAL A 341 21.56 10.85 0.08
CA VAL A 341 20.83 12.10 0.00
C VAL A 341 20.92 12.82 1.34
N ILE A 342 21.32 14.09 1.32
CA ILE A 342 21.33 14.96 2.50
C ILE A 342 20.37 16.11 2.18
N ILE A 343 19.25 16.17 2.90
CA ILE A 343 18.24 17.22 2.73
C ILE A 343 18.72 18.51 3.40
N GLY A 344 18.67 19.61 2.66
CA GLY A 344 18.95 20.96 3.13
C GLY A 344 17.71 21.85 3.18
N ALA A 345 17.87 23.07 3.69
CA ALA A 345 16.79 24.03 3.84
C ALA A 345 16.19 24.49 2.49
N ASP A 346 16.93 24.33 1.38
CA ASP A 346 16.48 24.64 0.02
C ASP A 346 15.48 23.63 -0.56
N PHE A 347 15.31 22.48 0.10
CA PHE A 347 14.36 21.45 -0.33
C PHE A 347 12.92 21.96 -0.50
N TRP A 348 12.47 22.91 0.34
CA TRP A 348 11.13 23.50 0.26
C TRP A 348 10.95 24.46 -0.93
N SER A 349 12.01 25.09 -1.39
CA SER A 349 11.94 26.08 -2.48
C SER A 349 11.85 25.46 -3.86
N ALA A 350 12.00 24.13 -3.97
CA ALA A 350 12.00 23.36 -5.22
C ALA A 350 10.64 22.70 -5.53
N GLY A 351 9.57 23.04 -4.78
CA GLY A 351 8.21 22.50 -4.91
C GLY A 351 7.25 23.41 -5.65
#